data_d0cd16ccf3ab11fb14b98b3fe3ea523e
#
_entry.id   d0cd16ccf3ab11fb14b98b3fe3ea523e
#
_cell.length_a   1.000
_cell.length_b   1.000
_cell.length_c   1.000
_cell.angle_alpha   90.00
_cell.angle_beta   90.00
_cell.angle_gamma   90.00
#
_symmetry.space_group_name_H-M   'P 1'
#
loop_
_entity.id
_entity.type
_entity.pdbx_description
1 polymer ?
#
loop_
_entity_poly.entity_id
_entity_poly.type
_entity_poly.pdbx_seq_one_letter_code
_entity_poly.pdbx_strand_id
1 'polypeptide(L)'
;MTTVLPDRPADDRLDPAFLRLALVMMTGVLAVVFDTTIVSVALRSLATDLHAPIETIQWVTTGYLLALGIAIPVTGWLVDRFGGKHVWLVALAVFLLGSLAASVAQSAGDLIAARVLQGVGGGLMLPVMQTVLMRTAGGRSLGRVTATIGLPVLLGPVFGPLLGGLIVEHLSWRWIFWVNVPFCVAGLVLAWWLMPADAGDRGHRLDAVGLALLSPGIAALLYGLSRVGLVGGMADALVLLPLAAGLVLLVTFIVHALCVRSPLLDLRLFRVSSFSTSTALMFLSGFVLYGALLLVPLYFQDVRGHDPLRTGLLLAPQGIGVLLSRGAAGSLTDRIGPRWVVATGLALAAAGTLPFALAGVGTSEWVLAAALVVRGFGLGAVTLPVFATAYEGLDRAQIPDASIITRASQQVGGSFGSAVLALILTSQVAGAAGYRTTFWWTLAFTAVALVLALRLPTRTRRPAPAG
;
A
#
# COMPACT_ATOMS: atom_id res chain seq x y z
N MET A 1 -24.17 38.74 36.64
CA MET A 1 -24.05 39.03 35.20
C MET A 1 -22.61 38.71 34.79
N THR A 2 -22.34 37.44 34.49
CA THR A 2 -21.00 36.95 34.02
C THR A 2 -21.03 37.07 32.51
N THR A 3 -20.27 38.03 32.00
CA THR A 3 -20.01 38.22 30.56
C THR A 3 -19.23 37.04 30.04
N VAL A 4 -19.92 36.15 29.31
CA VAL A 4 -19.27 35.14 28.47
C VAL A 4 -18.57 35.88 27.32
N LEU A 5 -17.25 35.95 27.39
CA LEU A 5 -16.43 36.42 26.25
C LEU A 5 -16.69 35.51 25.07
N PRO A 6 -16.95 36.04 23.87
CA PRO A 6 -17.14 35.23 22.68
C PRO A 6 -15.83 34.47 22.40
N ASP A 7 -15.99 33.14 22.22
CA ASP A 7 -14.92 32.24 21.74
C ASP A 7 -14.26 32.89 20.50
N ARG A 8 -12.99 33.26 20.62
CA ARG A 8 -12.21 33.69 19.47
C ARG A 8 -12.22 32.55 18.47
N PRO A 9 -12.57 32.79 17.19
CA PRO A 9 -12.42 31.79 16.18
C PRO A 9 -10.97 31.31 16.22
N ALA A 10 -10.77 30.01 16.42
CA ALA A 10 -9.45 29.40 16.48
C ALA A 10 -8.71 29.82 15.20
N ASP A 11 -7.55 30.47 15.38
CA ASP A 11 -6.69 30.87 14.27
C ASP A 11 -6.44 29.65 13.38
N ASP A 12 -7.01 29.66 12.19
CA ASP A 12 -7.13 28.52 11.28
C ASP A 12 -5.80 28.24 10.54
N ARG A 13 -4.72 28.94 10.94
CA ARG A 13 -3.38 28.76 10.39
C ARG A 13 -2.67 27.61 11.07
N LEU A 14 -2.09 26.71 10.27
CA LEU A 14 -1.23 25.66 10.79
C LEU A 14 0.01 26.30 11.42
N ASP A 15 0.33 25.86 12.65
CA ASP A 15 1.50 26.31 13.38
C ASP A 15 2.78 26.06 12.53
N PRO A 16 3.69 27.03 12.38
CA PRO A 16 4.97 26.83 11.70
C PRO A 16 5.76 25.62 12.24
N ALA A 17 5.67 25.32 13.52
CA ALA A 17 6.29 24.14 14.12
C ALA A 17 5.67 22.84 13.59
N PHE A 18 4.34 22.78 13.43
CA PHE A 18 3.64 21.66 12.81
C PHE A 18 4.05 21.47 11.35
N LEU A 19 4.12 22.54 10.57
CA LEU A 19 4.53 22.49 9.15
C LEU A 19 5.97 21.99 9.00
N ARG A 20 6.90 22.47 9.86
CA ARG A 20 8.29 21.97 9.86
C ARG A 20 8.35 20.48 10.16
N LEU A 21 7.63 20.02 11.20
CA LEU A 21 7.57 18.61 11.56
C LEU A 21 6.99 17.77 10.42
N ALA A 22 5.89 18.21 9.80
CA ALA A 22 5.28 17.56 8.66
C ALA A 22 6.26 17.43 7.49
N LEU A 23 6.98 18.52 7.13
CA LEU A 23 7.98 18.52 6.06
C LEU A 23 9.12 17.53 6.35
N VAL A 24 9.62 17.48 7.58
CA VAL A 24 10.66 16.52 7.99
C VAL A 24 10.18 15.09 7.80
N MET A 25 8.95 14.79 8.22
CA MET A 25 8.42 13.43 8.07
C MET A 25 8.05 13.09 6.62
N MET A 26 7.67 14.09 5.82
CA MET A 26 7.37 13.90 4.39
C MET A 26 8.59 13.42 3.60
N THR A 27 9.82 13.83 3.95
CA THR A 27 11.04 13.35 3.24
C THR A 27 11.17 11.84 3.29
N GLY A 28 10.98 11.21 4.46
CA GLY A 28 11.03 9.77 4.60
C GLY A 28 9.86 9.05 3.90
N VAL A 29 8.64 9.58 4.03
CA VAL A 29 7.47 8.99 3.37
C VAL A 29 7.57 9.07 1.85
N LEU A 30 8.15 10.14 1.30
CA LEU A 30 8.40 10.24 -0.14
C LEU A 30 9.33 9.13 -0.63
N ALA A 31 10.40 8.80 0.12
CA ALA A 31 11.27 7.68 -0.22
C ALA A 31 10.47 6.35 -0.32
N VAL A 32 9.63 6.04 0.69
CA VAL A 32 8.79 4.82 0.68
C VAL A 32 7.82 4.80 -0.49
N VAL A 33 7.19 5.94 -0.80
CA VAL A 33 6.17 6.06 -1.85
C VAL A 33 6.79 5.90 -3.24
N PHE A 34 7.93 6.54 -3.49
CA PHE A 34 8.69 6.35 -4.74
C PHE A 34 9.19 4.92 -4.86
N ASP A 35 9.81 4.39 -3.83
CA ASP A 35 10.35 3.04 -3.80
C ASP A 35 9.30 1.97 -4.14
N THR A 36 8.08 2.13 -3.63
CA THR A 36 6.97 1.21 -3.92
C THR A 36 6.58 1.17 -5.41
N THR A 37 6.78 2.26 -6.14
CA THR A 37 6.29 2.42 -7.52
C THR A 37 7.40 2.37 -8.56
N ILE A 38 8.61 2.84 -8.25
CA ILE A 38 9.77 2.85 -9.16
C ILE A 38 10.15 1.43 -9.59
N VAL A 39 10.17 0.48 -8.65
CA VAL A 39 10.60 -0.91 -8.88
C VAL A 39 9.74 -1.61 -9.94
N SER A 40 8.48 -1.20 -10.11
CA SER A 40 7.55 -1.85 -11.04
C SER A 40 8.04 -1.87 -12.50
N VAL A 41 8.78 -0.85 -12.92
CA VAL A 41 9.33 -0.74 -14.30
C VAL A 41 10.62 -1.55 -14.46
N ALA A 42 11.33 -1.81 -13.35
CA ALA A 42 12.62 -2.51 -13.35
C ALA A 42 12.51 -4.04 -13.34
N LEU A 43 11.32 -4.62 -13.15
CA LEU A 43 11.14 -6.06 -12.92
C LEU A 43 11.79 -6.93 -14.01
N ARG A 44 11.66 -6.53 -15.29
CA ARG A 44 12.27 -7.25 -16.40
C ARG A 44 13.80 -7.14 -16.39
N SER A 45 14.34 -5.94 -16.16
CA SER A 45 15.79 -5.73 -16.06
C SER A 45 16.38 -6.52 -14.88
N LEU A 46 15.65 -6.58 -13.74
CA LEU A 46 16.04 -7.42 -12.61
C LEU A 46 16.05 -8.91 -12.96
N ALA A 47 15.05 -9.40 -13.70
CA ALA A 47 14.97 -10.79 -14.13
C ALA A 47 16.15 -11.14 -15.04
N THR A 48 16.49 -10.26 -15.96
CA THR A 48 17.60 -10.45 -16.90
C THR A 48 18.96 -10.39 -16.19
N ASP A 49 19.23 -9.35 -15.41
CA ASP A 49 20.52 -9.12 -14.77
C ASP A 49 20.84 -10.13 -13.65
N LEU A 50 19.82 -10.54 -12.90
CA LEU A 50 19.97 -11.52 -11.81
C LEU A 50 19.73 -12.96 -12.27
N HIS A 51 19.52 -13.19 -13.57
CA HIS A 51 19.30 -14.51 -14.18
C HIS A 51 18.23 -15.33 -13.44
N ALA A 52 17.14 -14.67 -13.04
CA ALA A 52 16.08 -15.26 -12.23
C ALA A 52 14.73 -15.20 -12.95
N PRO A 53 13.88 -16.24 -12.81
CA PRO A 53 12.55 -16.25 -13.41
C PRO A 53 11.64 -15.20 -12.76
N ILE A 54 10.61 -14.77 -13.49
CA ILE A 54 9.70 -13.70 -13.04
C ILE A 54 8.96 -14.07 -11.74
N GLU A 55 8.72 -15.35 -11.51
CA GLU A 55 8.10 -15.90 -10.28
C GLU A 55 8.98 -15.65 -9.04
N THR A 56 10.29 -15.61 -9.24
CA THR A 56 11.24 -15.26 -8.18
C THR A 56 11.35 -13.74 -8.05
N ILE A 57 11.44 -13.02 -9.16
CA ILE A 57 11.59 -11.56 -9.15
C ILE A 57 10.35 -10.85 -8.61
N GLN A 58 9.15 -11.39 -8.78
CA GLN A 58 7.95 -10.84 -8.15
C GLN A 58 8.10 -10.67 -6.63
N TRP A 59 8.90 -11.52 -5.95
CA TRP A 59 9.14 -11.43 -4.52
C TRP A 59 9.84 -10.13 -4.11
N VAL A 60 10.52 -9.45 -5.02
CA VAL A 60 11.09 -8.11 -4.81
C VAL A 60 9.97 -7.12 -4.43
N THR A 61 8.79 -7.26 -5.03
CA THR A 61 7.60 -6.46 -4.69
C THR A 61 6.75 -7.13 -3.61
N THR A 62 6.45 -8.41 -3.77
CA THR A 62 5.60 -9.17 -2.83
C THR A 62 6.18 -9.20 -1.42
N GLY A 63 7.47 -9.51 -1.30
CA GLY A 63 8.18 -9.55 0.00
C GLY A 63 8.24 -8.19 0.67
N TYR A 64 8.47 -7.14 -0.09
CA TYR A 64 8.43 -5.76 0.40
C TYR A 64 7.04 -5.38 0.93
N LEU A 65 5.98 -5.60 0.14
CA LEU A 65 4.61 -5.26 0.54
C LEU A 65 4.14 -6.09 1.75
N LEU A 66 4.54 -7.37 1.79
CA LEU A 66 4.26 -8.25 2.93
C LEU A 66 4.92 -7.72 4.20
N ALA A 67 6.23 -7.44 4.15
CA ALA A 67 6.98 -6.90 5.28
C ALA A 67 6.42 -5.56 5.75
N LEU A 68 6.04 -4.69 4.81
CA LEU A 68 5.39 -3.42 5.07
C LEU A 68 4.03 -3.63 5.79
N GLY A 69 3.20 -4.55 5.28
CA GLY A 69 1.91 -4.89 5.88
C GLY A 69 2.01 -5.47 7.29
N ILE A 70 3.04 -6.28 7.55
CA ILE A 70 3.32 -6.89 8.87
C ILE A 70 3.88 -5.86 9.87
N ALA A 71 4.67 -4.88 9.41
CA ALA A 71 5.23 -3.85 10.27
C ALA A 71 4.17 -2.84 10.77
N ILE A 72 3.12 -2.59 9.98
CA ILE A 72 2.06 -1.63 10.32
C ILE A 72 1.41 -1.91 11.69
N PRO A 73 0.95 -3.13 12.03
CA PRO A 73 0.32 -3.43 13.32
C PRO A 73 1.23 -3.21 14.54
N VAL A 74 2.53 -3.37 14.35
CA VAL A 74 3.51 -3.21 15.45
C VAL A 74 3.78 -1.75 15.77
N THR A 75 3.42 -0.84 14.87
CA THR A 75 3.77 0.59 14.97
C THR A 75 3.22 1.26 16.22
N GLY A 76 1.95 0.99 16.56
CA GLY A 76 1.30 1.58 17.74
C GLY A 76 2.08 1.26 19.01
N TRP A 77 2.35 -0.02 19.23
CA TRP A 77 3.14 -0.48 20.36
C TRP A 77 4.56 0.11 20.40
N LEU A 78 5.24 0.20 19.24
CA LEU A 78 6.57 0.79 19.16
C LEU A 78 6.55 2.27 19.58
N VAL A 79 5.60 3.05 19.05
CA VAL A 79 5.47 4.49 19.34
C VAL A 79 5.14 4.73 20.82
N ASP A 80 4.25 3.92 21.40
CA ASP A 80 3.91 4.02 22.82
C ASP A 80 5.09 3.61 23.71
N ARG A 81 5.87 2.62 23.33
CA ARG A 81 7.00 2.11 24.10
C ARG A 81 8.24 2.97 24.05
N PHE A 82 8.59 3.47 22.86
CA PHE A 82 9.89 4.11 22.59
C PHE A 82 9.76 5.59 22.18
N GLY A 83 8.54 6.10 22.01
CA GLY A 83 8.29 7.44 21.49
C GLY A 83 8.39 7.55 19.96
N GLY A 84 7.66 8.51 19.41
CA GLY A 84 7.54 8.67 17.94
C GLY A 84 8.86 9.05 17.28
N LYS A 85 9.68 9.90 17.93
CA LYS A 85 10.99 10.29 17.38
C LYS A 85 11.93 9.10 17.20
N HIS A 86 12.11 8.29 18.24
CA HIS A 86 13.02 7.14 18.18
C HIS A 86 12.55 6.12 17.15
N VAL A 87 11.25 5.81 17.14
CA VAL A 87 10.67 4.87 16.15
C VAL A 87 10.84 5.39 14.73
N TRP A 88 10.65 6.69 14.50
CA TRP A 88 10.87 7.32 13.21
C TRP A 88 12.31 7.19 12.72
N LEU A 89 13.28 7.52 13.59
CA LEU A 89 14.71 7.42 13.27
C LEU A 89 15.13 5.98 12.96
N VAL A 90 14.67 5.02 13.78
CA VAL A 90 14.94 3.59 13.52
C VAL A 90 14.30 3.13 12.22
N ALA A 91 13.05 3.51 11.96
CA ALA A 91 12.36 3.14 10.71
C ALA A 91 13.10 3.66 9.48
N LEU A 92 13.52 4.93 9.49
CA LEU A 92 14.36 5.52 8.42
C LEU A 92 15.70 4.81 8.26
N ALA A 93 16.38 4.51 9.37
CA ALA A 93 17.67 3.81 9.35
C ALA A 93 17.53 2.39 8.77
N VAL A 94 16.51 1.63 9.19
CA VAL A 94 16.21 0.29 8.67
C VAL A 94 15.87 0.35 7.18
N PHE A 95 15.05 1.33 6.75
CA PHE A 95 14.72 1.52 5.36
C PHE A 95 15.96 1.87 4.52
N LEU A 96 16.82 2.78 5.01
CA LEU A 96 18.08 3.16 4.36
C LEU A 96 19.03 1.97 4.24
N LEU A 97 19.21 1.20 5.31
CA LEU A 97 20.06 -0.01 5.29
C LEU A 97 19.54 -1.03 4.27
N GLY A 98 18.21 -1.25 4.23
CA GLY A 98 17.59 -2.10 3.22
C GLY A 98 17.82 -1.57 1.80
N SER A 99 17.73 -0.25 1.59
CA SER A 99 17.99 0.38 0.29
C SER A 99 19.45 0.23 -0.16
N LEU A 100 20.39 0.46 0.75
CA LEU A 100 21.83 0.25 0.48
C LEU A 100 22.12 -1.23 0.20
N ALA A 101 21.58 -2.15 0.97
CA ALA A 101 21.75 -3.59 0.73
C ALA A 101 21.17 -4.00 -0.64
N ALA A 102 19.98 -3.49 -1.01
CA ALA A 102 19.36 -3.72 -2.31
C ALA A 102 20.23 -3.21 -3.47
N SER A 103 20.89 -2.06 -3.31
CA SER A 103 21.74 -1.47 -4.34
C SER A 103 23.00 -2.28 -4.66
N VAL A 104 23.46 -3.09 -3.72
CA VAL A 104 24.65 -3.95 -3.89
C VAL A 104 24.32 -5.44 -4.05
N ALA A 105 23.04 -5.80 -4.15
CA ALA A 105 22.58 -7.17 -4.29
C ALA A 105 23.18 -7.83 -5.55
N GLN A 106 23.64 -9.08 -5.40
CA GLN A 106 24.25 -9.87 -6.48
C GLN A 106 23.36 -11.03 -6.94
N SER A 107 22.36 -11.40 -6.12
CA SER A 107 21.39 -12.44 -6.43
C SER A 107 19.95 -11.95 -6.17
N ALA A 108 18.99 -12.65 -6.77
CA ALA A 108 17.58 -12.41 -6.49
C ALA A 108 17.26 -12.61 -4.99
N GLY A 109 17.90 -13.58 -4.34
CA GLY A 109 17.75 -13.83 -2.91
C GLY A 109 18.23 -12.66 -2.04
N ASP A 110 19.41 -12.11 -2.35
CA ASP A 110 19.96 -10.94 -1.63
C ASP A 110 19.02 -9.75 -1.78
N LEU A 111 18.55 -9.51 -3.01
CA LEU A 111 17.64 -8.41 -3.29
C LEU A 111 16.31 -8.57 -2.54
N ILE A 112 15.72 -9.77 -2.54
CA ILE A 112 14.48 -10.05 -1.81
C ILE A 112 14.68 -9.83 -0.31
N ALA A 113 15.77 -10.33 0.28
CA ALA A 113 16.09 -10.13 1.69
C ALA A 113 16.23 -8.63 2.04
N ALA A 114 16.95 -7.88 1.21
CA ALA A 114 17.09 -6.43 1.36
C ALA A 114 15.74 -5.70 1.26
N ARG A 115 14.85 -6.13 0.36
CA ARG A 115 13.49 -5.60 0.19
C ARG A 115 12.60 -5.90 1.40
N VAL A 116 12.71 -7.08 1.99
CA VAL A 116 12.00 -7.41 3.22
C VAL A 116 12.45 -6.47 4.35
N LEU A 117 13.76 -6.28 4.53
CA LEU A 117 14.30 -5.34 5.51
C LEU A 117 13.78 -3.92 5.27
N GLN A 118 13.84 -3.45 4.02
CA GLN A 118 13.35 -2.14 3.60
C GLN A 118 11.84 -1.99 3.87
N GLY A 119 11.05 -3.05 3.60
CA GLY A 119 9.62 -3.09 3.86
C GLY A 119 9.27 -2.95 5.34
N VAL A 120 10.06 -3.55 6.24
CA VAL A 120 9.89 -3.36 7.69
C VAL A 120 10.06 -1.89 8.06
N GLY A 121 11.12 -1.22 7.60
CA GLY A 121 11.33 0.21 7.85
C GLY A 121 10.21 1.07 7.25
N GLY A 122 9.87 0.84 5.97
CA GLY A 122 8.85 1.59 5.24
C GLY A 122 7.45 1.47 5.85
N GLY A 123 7.11 0.28 6.36
CA GLY A 123 5.81 0.01 6.98
C GLY A 123 5.55 0.77 8.26
N LEU A 124 6.59 1.14 8.98
CA LEU A 124 6.49 1.95 10.19
C LEU A 124 6.29 3.45 9.89
N MET A 125 6.85 3.95 8.78
CA MET A 125 6.95 5.40 8.55
C MET A 125 5.61 6.12 8.46
N LEU A 126 4.69 5.63 7.62
CA LEU A 126 3.41 6.31 7.40
C LEU A 126 2.52 6.32 8.66
N PRO A 127 2.34 5.21 9.41
CA PRO A 127 1.61 5.22 10.67
C PRO A 127 2.27 6.08 11.76
N VAL A 128 3.61 6.04 11.88
CA VAL A 128 4.35 6.91 12.82
C VAL A 128 4.11 8.37 12.49
N MET A 129 4.24 8.77 11.21
CA MET A 129 3.95 10.14 10.78
C MET A 129 2.53 10.55 11.16
N GLN A 130 1.54 9.70 10.90
CA GLN A 130 0.15 9.98 11.26
C GLN A 130 -0.01 10.17 12.77
N THR A 131 0.52 9.27 13.58
CA THR A 131 0.43 9.32 15.05
C THR A 131 1.08 10.57 15.59
N VAL A 132 2.30 10.89 15.17
CA VAL A 132 3.05 12.06 15.65
C VAL A 132 2.36 13.36 15.24
N LEU A 133 1.93 13.49 13.98
CA LEU A 133 1.26 14.69 13.49
C LEU A 133 -0.11 14.89 14.16
N MET A 134 -0.87 13.81 14.40
CA MET A 134 -2.15 13.88 15.12
C MET A 134 -1.99 14.31 16.57
N ARG A 135 -0.98 13.78 17.27
CA ARG A 135 -0.65 14.20 18.65
C ARG A 135 -0.23 15.68 18.71
N THR A 136 0.59 16.11 17.75
CA THR A 136 1.08 17.52 17.69
C THR A 136 -0.02 18.50 17.31
N ALA A 137 -1.00 18.08 16.50
CA ALA A 137 -2.11 18.94 16.07
C ALA A 137 -3.08 19.32 17.21
N GLY A 138 -3.09 18.58 18.32
CA GLY A 138 -3.88 18.94 19.52
C GLY A 138 -5.37 19.10 19.27
N GLY A 139 -5.96 18.31 18.37
CA GLY A 139 -7.39 18.38 18.04
C GLY A 139 -7.77 19.46 17.01
N ARG A 140 -6.79 20.25 16.50
CA ARG A 140 -7.02 21.22 15.43
C ARG A 140 -7.19 20.53 14.09
N SER A 141 -8.13 21.01 13.30
CA SER A 141 -8.51 20.63 11.93
C SER A 141 -7.88 19.33 11.36
N LEU A 142 -8.41 18.18 11.78
CA LEU A 142 -8.05 16.82 11.31
C LEU A 142 -8.00 16.74 9.77
N GLY A 143 -8.86 17.48 9.07
CA GLY A 143 -8.89 17.52 7.61
C GLY A 143 -7.60 18.06 6.99
N ARG A 144 -6.99 19.12 7.55
CA ARG A 144 -5.73 19.66 7.02
C ARG A 144 -4.55 18.75 7.32
N VAL A 145 -4.50 18.17 8.53
CA VAL A 145 -3.49 17.17 8.89
C VAL A 145 -3.54 16.01 7.90
N THR A 146 -4.73 15.48 7.63
CA THR A 146 -4.93 14.37 6.67
C THR A 146 -4.56 14.79 5.24
N ALA A 147 -4.87 16.01 4.82
CA ALA A 147 -4.48 16.53 3.50
C ALA A 147 -2.95 16.63 3.38
N THR A 148 -2.27 17.15 4.41
CA THR A 148 -0.80 17.25 4.45
C THR A 148 -0.14 15.87 4.37
N ILE A 149 -0.63 14.90 5.14
CA ILE A 149 -0.15 13.51 5.11
C ILE A 149 -0.37 12.85 3.73
N GLY A 150 -1.46 13.20 3.06
CA GLY A 150 -1.81 12.64 1.76
C GLY A 150 -0.97 13.13 0.58
N LEU A 151 -0.32 14.27 0.69
CA LEU A 151 0.44 14.89 -0.40
C LEU A 151 1.57 14.00 -0.98
N PRO A 152 2.48 13.42 -0.17
CA PRO A 152 3.53 12.55 -0.69
C PRO A 152 3.00 11.33 -1.43
N VAL A 153 1.92 10.75 -0.90
CA VAL A 153 1.30 9.53 -1.48
C VAL A 153 0.76 9.77 -2.90
N LEU A 154 0.48 11.04 -3.25
CA LEU A 154 0.01 11.42 -4.59
C LEU A 154 1.11 11.40 -5.64
N LEU A 155 2.34 11.69 -5.25
CA LEU A 155 3.45 11.86 -6.18
C LEU A 155 3.98 10.51 -6.70
N GLY A 156 3.88 9.45 -5.90
CA GLY A 156 4.40 8.13 -6.24
C GLY A 156 3.88 7.54 -7.55
N PRO A 157 2.56 7.42 -7.74
CA PRO A 157 2.00 6.84 -8.97
C PRO A 157 2.31 7.62 -10.25
N VAL A 158 2.59 8.94 -10.14
CA VAL A 158 2.95 9.78 -11.30
C VAL A 158 4.44 9.71 -11.59
N PHE A 159 5.24 10.03 -10.57
CA PHE A 159 6.68 10.20 -10.75
C PHE A 159 7.47 8.90 -10.59
N GLY A 160 6.95 7.91 -9.85
CA GLY A 160 7.64 6.66 -9.61
C GLY A 160 7.98 5.90 -10.89
N PRO A 161 7.01 5.51 -11.71
CA PRO A 161 7.28 4.80 -12.96
C PRO A 161 8.13 5.62 -13.93
N LEU A 162 7.93 6.94 -14.01
CA LEU A 162 8.72 7.83 -14.85
C LEU A 162 10.19 7.87 -14.43
N LEU A 163 10.45 8.10 -13.13
CA LEU A 163 11.81 8.09 -12.58
C LEU A 163 12.44 6.70 -12.71
N GLY A 164 11.65 5.64 -12.47
CA GLY A 164 12.12 4.27 -12.62
C GLY A 164 12.55 3.97 -14.04
N GLY A 165 11.75 4.36 -15.03
CA GLY A 165 12.08 4.19 -16.45
C GLY A 165 13.35 4.95 -16.84
N LEU A 166 13.45 6.22 -16.44
CA LEU A 166 14.63 7.06 -16.72
C LEU A 166 15.91 6.47 -16.11
N ILE A 167 15.84 5.99 -14.87
CA ILE A 167 16.99 5.42 -14.16
C ILE A 167 17.41 4.10 -14.80
N VAL A 168 16.47 3.21 -15.09
CA VAL A 168 16.80 1.88 -15.64
C VAL A 168 17.34 1.98 -17.06
N GLU A 169 16.85 2.94 -17.86
CA GLU A 169 17.29 3.15 -19.24
C GLU A 169 18.71 3.73 -19.33
N HIS A 170 19.04 4.71 -18.50
CA HIS A 170 20.31 5.46 -18.63
C HIS A 170 21.38 5.07 -17.62
N LEU A 171 20.99 4.37 -16.56
CA LEU A 171 21.90 3.94 -15.50
C LEU A 171 21.76 2.42 -15.29
N SER A 172 21.81 1.97 -14.06
CA SER A 172 21.53 0.58 -13.68
C SER A 172 20.31 0.55 -12.78
N TRP A 173 19.56 -0.55 -12.76
CA TRP A 173 18.46 -0.75 -11.81
C TRP A 173 18.87 -0.52 -10.35
N ARG A 174 20.16 -0.66 -10.03
CA ARG A 174 20.70 -0.41 -8.68
C ARG A 174 20.47 1.04 -8.22
N TRP A 175 20.45 1.98 -9.14
CA TRP A 175 20.21 3.39 -8.86
C TRP A 175 18.79 3.69 -8.37
N ILE A 176 17.83 2.80 -8.64
CA ILE A 176 16.47 2.88 -8.06
C ILE A 176 16.55 2.94 -6.53
N PHE A 177 17.44 2.16 -5.94
CA PHE A 177 17.64 2.11 -4.49
C PHE A 177 18.52 3.26 -3.98
N TRP A 178 19.48 3.71 -4.79
CA TRP A 178 20.29 4.88 -4.46
C TRP A 178 19.48 6.18 -4.37
N VAL A 179 18.39 6.32 -5.14
CA VAL A 179 17.48 7.48 -5.07
C VAL A 179 16.91 7.68 -3.67
N ASN A 180 16.70 6.61 -2.91
CA ASN A 180 16.18 6.70 -1.55
C ASN A 180 17.18 7.30 -0.54
N VAL A 181 18.48 7.16 -0.82
CA VAL A 181 19.55 7.55 0.12
C VAL A 181 19.49 9.03 0.49
N PRO A 182 19.44 10.00 -0.47
CA PRO A 182 19.38 11.41 -0.11
C PRO A 182 18.12 11.76 0.69
N PHE A 183 16.97 11.17 0.39
CA PHE A 183 15.73 11.37 1.15
C PHE A 183 15.84 10.84 2.57
N CYS A 184 16.40 9.65 2.74
CA CYS A 184 16.57 9.02 4.05
C CYS A 184 17.62 9.76 4.90
N VAL A 185 18.75 10.13 4.32
CA VAL A 185 19.79 10.88 5.03
C VAL A 185 19.26 12.25 5.45
N ALA A 186 18.62 13.00 4.54
CA ALA A 186 17.98 14.27 4.87
C ALA A 186 16.92 14.09 5.97
N GLY A 187 16.06 13.05 5.84
CA GLY A 187 15.06 12.72 6.83
C GLY A 187 15.63 12.39 8.20
N LEU A 188 16.74 11.62 8.26
CA LEU A 188 17.43 11.30 9.51
C LEU A 188 18.03 12.54 10.17
N VAL A 189 18.75 13.35 9.40
CA VAL A 189 19.39 14.59 9.90
C VAL A 189 18.32 15.56 10.40
N LEU A 190 17.31 15.84 9.58
CA LEU A 190 16.24 16.78 9.93
C LEU A 190 15.42 16.27 11.13
N ALA A 191 15.10 14.97 11.18
CA ALA A 191 14.36 14.39 12.31
C ALA A 191 15.18 14.43 13.60
N TRP A 192 16.47 14.14 13.53
CA TRP A 192 17.35 14.22 14.70
C TRP A 192 17.33 15.62 15.33
N TRP A 193 17.40 16.66 14.51
CA TRP A 193 17.50 18.05 14.97
C TRP A 193 16.16 18.70 15.27
N LEU A 194 15.12 18.42 14.50
CA LEU A 194 13.87 19.18 14.51
C LEU A 194 12.70 18.45 15.16
N MET A 195 12.76 17.09 15.32
CA MET A 195 11.68 16.39 16.00
C MET A 195 11.82 16.53 17.51
N PRO A 196 10.74 16.92 18.22
CA PRO A 196 10.72 16.92 19.67
C PRO A 196 10.92 15.51 20.21
N ALA A 197 11.70 15.36 21.28
CA ALA A 197 11.81 14.10 21.99
C ALA A 197 10.50 13.86 22.76
N ASP A 198 9.89 12.71 22.56
CA ASP A 198 8.76 12.22 23.33
C ASP A 198 9.19 11.00 24.17
N ALA A 199 8.76 10.97 25.40
CA ALA A 199 8.97 9.82 26.27
C ALA A 199 7.89 8.77 25.95
N GLY A 200 8.33 7.54 25.69
CA GLY A 200 7.40 6.41 25.55
C GLY A 200 6.77 6.03 26.91
N ASP A 201 5.56 5.51 26.86
CA ASP A 201 4.89 4.89 28.00
C ASP A 201 5.11 3.37 27.96
N ARG A 202 5.59 2.80 29.09
CA ARG A 202 5.96 1.37 29.17
C ARG A 202 4.76 0.45 29.45
N GLY A 203 3.52 0.95 29.39
CA GLY A 203 2.32 0.25 29.86
C GLY A 203 1.84 -0.93 29.01
N HIS A 204 2.03 -0.92 27.71
CA HIS A 204 1.47 -1.94 26.81
C HIS A 204 2.48 -3.03 26.44
N ARG A 205 2.04 -4.31 26.48
CA ARG A 205 2.83 -5.47 26.05
C ARG A 205 2.53 -5.80 24.60
N LEU A 206 3.58 -6.07 23.80
CA LEU A 206 3.41 -6.58 22.44
C LEU A 206 2.83 -8.00 22.49
N ASP A 207 1.83 -8.25 21.66
CA ASP A 207 1.38 -9.61 21.37
C ASP A 207 2.38 -10.31 20.42
N ALA A 208 3.51 -10.75 21.04
CA ALA A 208 4.56 -11.44 20.29
C ALA A 208 4.09 -12.78 19.70
N VAL A 209 3.11 -13.44 20.36
CA VAL A 209 2.53 -14.69 19.88
C VAL A 209 1.69 -14.42 18.62
N GLY A 210 0.83 -13.40 18.67
CA GLY A 210 0.04 -12.98 17.50
C GLY A 210 0.94 -12.63 16.32
N LEU A 211 2.04 -11.89 16.55
CA LEU A 211 3.00 -11.56 15.51
C LEU A 211 3.70 -12.79 14.92
N ALA A 212 4.12 -13.73 15.78
CA ALA A 212 4.79 -14.97 15.39
C ALA A 212 3.86 -15.94 14.64
N LEU A 213 2.56 -15.84 14.82
CA LEU A 213 1.56 -16.62 14.08
C LEU A 213 1.17 -15.96 12.76
N LEU A 214 0.89 -14.65 12.78
CA LEU A 214 0.40 -13.90 11.61
C LEU A 214 1.45 -13.83 10.50
N SER A 215 2.67 -13.40 10.85
CA SER A 215 3.73 -13.11 9.88
C SER A 215 4.18 -14.36 9.10
N PRO A 216 4.58 -15.45 9.76
CA PRO A 216 4.94 -16.68 9.04
C PRO A 216 3.74 -17.31 8.36
N GLY A 217 2.51 -17.15 8.91
CA GLY A 217 1.29 -17.66 8.31
C GLY A 217 1.03 -17.07 6.92
N ILE A 218 1.06 -15.74 6.81
CA ILE A 218 0.88 -15.07 5.51
C ILE A 218 2.07 -15.36 4.58
N ALA A 219 3.31 -15.33 5.10
CA ALA A 219 4.50 -15.62 4.31
C ALA A 219 4.46 -17.04 3.72
N ALA A 220 4.06 -18.03 4.50
CA ALA A 220 3.93 -19.42 4.06
C ALA A 220 2.86 -19.59 2.96
N LEU A 221 1.70 -18.91 3.10
CA LEU A 221 0.68 -18.94 2.06
C LEU A 221 1.19 -18.36 0.74
N LEU A 222 1.83 -17.18 0.79
CA LEU A 222 2.38 -16.54 -0.41
C LEU A 222 3.51 -17.36 -1.02
N TYR A 223 4.37 -17.97 -0.20
CA TYR A 223 5.44 -18.85 -0.66
C TYR A 223 4.88 -20.09 -1.35
N GLY A 224 3.93 -20.80 -0.70
CA GLY A 224 3.28 -21.96 -1.31
C GLY A 224 2.61 -21.63 -2.65
N LEU A 225 1.92 -20.48 -2.71
CA LEU A 225 1.28 -19.99 -3.92
C LEU A 225 2.28 -19.71 -5.05
N SER A 226 3.42 -19.09 -4.74
CA SER A 226 4.46 -18.79 -5.73
C SER A 226 5.14 -20.06 -6.28
N ARG A 227 5.14 -21.18 -5.51
CA ARG A 227 5.71 -22.44 -5.95
C ARG A 227 4.88 -23.17 -7.00
N VAL A 228 3.57 -22.91 -7.08
CA VAL A 228 2.68 -23.58 -8.05
C VAL A 228 3.19 -23.45 -9.48
N GLY A 229 3.63 -22.23 -9.88
CA GLY A 229 4.18 -21.95 -11.21
C GLY A 229 5.52 -22.65 -11.49
N LEU A 230 6.34 -22.83 -10.44
CA LEU A 230 7.69 -23.43 -10.58
C LEU A 230 7.68 -24.95 -10.64
N VAL A 231 6.75 -25.59 -9.93
CA VAL A 231 6.67 -27.07 -9.79
C VAL A 231 5.68 -27.68 -10.77
N GLY A 232 4.91 -26.86 -11.46
CA GLY A 232 3.95 -27.31 -12.50
C GLY A 232 2.68 -27.95 -11.96
N GLY A 233 2.32 -27.75 -10.67
CA GLY A 233 1.06 -28.27 -10.13
C GLY A 233 0.79 -27.98 -8.67
N MET A 234 -0.49 -28.02 -8.30
CA MET A 234 -0.96 -27.78 -6.91
C MET A 234 -0.73 -29.00 -5.99
N ALA A 235 -0.47 -30.18 -6.55
CA ALA A 235 -0.39 -31.42 -5.76
C ALA A 235 0.99 -31.72 -5.18
N ASP A 236 2.00 -30.90 -5.49
CA ASP A 236 3.36 -31.07 -5.00
C ASP A 236 3.47 -30.74 -3.50
N ALA A 237 4.24 -31.51 -2.76
CA ALA A 237 4.49 -31.27 -1.33
C ALA A 237 5.13 -29.90 -1.06
N LEU A 238 5.96 -29.39 -1.97
CA LEU A 238 6.57 -28.05 -1.88
C LEU A 238 5.54 -26.92 -1.99
N VAL A 239 4.35 -27.20 -2.50
CA VAL A 239 3.19 -26.29 -2.55
C VAL A 239 2.27 -26.54 -1.35
N LEU A 240 1.85 -27.79 -1.15
CA LEU A 240 0.84 -28.14 -0.16
C LEU A 240 1.31 -27.92 1.28
N LEU A 241 2.56 -28.24 1.61
CA LEU A 241 3.08 -28.08 2.97
C LEU A 241 3.10 -26.60 3.42
N PRO A 242 3.64 -25.63 2.64
CA PRO A 242 3.58 -24.22 3.02
C PRO A 242 2.15 -23.68 3.07
N LEU A 243 1.27 -24.09 2.15
CA LEU A 243 -0.13 -23.65 2.16
C LEU A 243 -0.86 -24.18 3.41
N ALA A 244 -0.69 -25.45 3.75
CA ALA A 244 -1.28 -26.05 4.94
C ALA A 244 -0.72 -25.42 6.23
N ALA A 245 0.61 -25.26 6.33
CA ALA A 245 1.25 -24.59 7.45
C ALA A 245 0.77 -23.14 7.62
N GLY A 246 0.70 -22.39 6.53
CA GLY A 246 0.19 -21.02 6.52
C GLY A 246 -1.26 -20.93 6.97
N LEU A 247 -2.12 -21.84 6.49
CA LEU A 247 -3.53 -21.90 6.90
C LEU A 247 -3.66 -22.24 8.40
N VAL A 248 -2.92 -23.21 8.90
CA VAL A 248 -2.92 -23.58 10.32
C VAL A 248 -2.47 -22.42 11.18
N LEU A 249 -1.39 -21.74 10.80
CA LEU A 249 -0.87 -20.57 11.54
C LEU A 249 -1.89 -19.43 11.58
N LEU A 250 -2.58 -19.14 10.46
CA LEU A 250 -3.59 -18.08 10.42
C LEU A 250 -4.85 -18.45 11.20
N VAL A 251 -5.30 -19.69 11.14
CA VAL A 251 -6.43 -20.16 11.98
C VAL A 251 -6.06 -20.05 13.46
N THR A 252 -4.86 -20.49 13.83
CA THR A 252 -4.36 -20.35 15.20
C THR A 252 -4.25 -18.88 15.63
N PHE A 253 -3.79 -18.00 14.73
CA PHE A 253 -3.78 -16.55 14.97
C PHE A 253 -5.19 -15.99 15.22
N ILE A 254 -6.18 -16.38 14.42
CA ILE A 254 -7.57 -15.92 14.58
C ILE A 254 -8.10 -16.35 15.97
N VAL A 255 -7.90 -17.61 16.34
CA VAL A 255 -8.32 -18.12 17.65
C VAL A 255 -7.60 -17.36 18.77
N HIS A 256 -6.27 -17.19 18.67
CA HIS A 256 -5.48 -16.44 19.62
C HIS A 256 -5.97 -14.99 19.78
N ALA A 257 -6.15 -14.27 18.69
CA ALA A 257 -6.58 -12.88 18.67
C ALA A 257 -7.99 -12.67 19.25
N LEU A 258 -8.87 -13.68 19.15
CA LEU A 258 -10.20 -13.63 19.76
C LEU A 258 -10.19 -13.93 21.27
N CYS A 259 -9.17 -14.68 21.77
CA CYS A 259 -9.05 -15.11 23.17
C CYS A 259 -8.27 -14.11 24.03
N VAL A 260 -7.28 -13.42 23.47
CA VAL A 260 -6.39 -12.52 24.22
C VAL A 260 -7.04 -11.14 24.44
N ARG A 261 -6.74 -10.50 25.57
CA ARG A 261 -7.31 -9.18 25.93
C ARG A 261 -6.74 -8.03 25.07
N SER A 262 -5.46 -8.12 24.70
CA SER A 262 -4.78 -7.09 23.88
C SER A 262 -4.08 -7.79 22.71
N PRO A 263 -4.83 -8.24 21.68
CA PRO A 263 -4.27 -8.89 20.50
C PRO A 263 -3.52 -7.88 19.61
N LEU A 264 -2.62 -8.40 18.77
CA LEU A 264 -1.89 -7.61 17.77
C LEU A 264 -2.85 -6.88 16.81
N LEU A 265 -3.94 -7.55 16.44
CA LEU A 265 -5.05 -7.00 15.65
C LEU A 265 -6.36 -7.38 16.34
N ASP A 266 -7.19 -6.40 16.68
CA ASP A 266 -8.51 -6.69 17.29
C ASP A 266 -9.51 -7.16 16.24
N LEU A 267 -9.58 -8.46 16.04
CA LEU A 267 -10.51 -9.09 15.09
C LEU A 267 -11.98 -8.95 15.48
N ARG A 268 -12.28 -8.49 16.70
CA ARG A 268 -13.68 -8.25 17.13
C ARG A 268 -14.30 -7.09 16.36
N LEU A 269 -13.48 -6.18 15.81
CA LEU A 269 -13.91 -5.11 14.93
C LEU A 269 -14.64 -5.62 13.67
N PHE A 270 -14.33 -6.82 13.21
CA PHE A 270 -15.01 -7.44 12.07
C PHE A 270 -16.50 -7.77 12.32
N ARG A 271 -16.98 -7.65 13.55
CA ARG A 271 -18.43 -7.73 13.87
C ARG A 271 -19.20 -6.51 13.35
N VAL A 272 -18.51 -5.39 13.14
CA VAL A 272 -19.12 -4.18 12.55
C VAL A 272 -19.09 -4.33 11.03
N SER A 273 -20.29 -4.39 10.42
CA SER A 273 -20.42 -4.68 8.97
C SER A 273 -19.73 -3.64 8.08
N SER A 274 -19.78 -2.35 8.44
CA SER A 274 -19.07 -1.28 7.69
C SER A 274 -17.57 -1.51 7.70
N PHE A 275 -17.00 -1.84 8.87
CA PHE A 275 -15.57 -2.15 9.01
C PHE A 275 -15.17 -3.39 8.20
N SER A 276 -15.92 -4.48 8.34
CA SER A 276 -15.67 -5.75 7.65
C SER A 276 -15.68 -5.58 6.12
N THR A 277 -16.72 -4.91 5.60
CA THR A 277 -16.85 -4.64 4.17
C THR A 277 -15.73 -3.74 3.67
N SER A 278 -15.42 -2.67 4.40
CA SER A 278 -14.35 -1.73 4.03
C SER A 278 -12.97 -2.37 4.04
N THR A 279 -12.69 -3.22 5.05
CA THR A 279 -11.41 -3.93 5.15
C THR A 279 -11.23 -4.94 4.01
N ALA A 280 -12.29 -5.67 3.64
CA ALA A 280 -12.27 -6.57 2.48
C ALA A 280 -12.11 -5.80 1.15
N LEU A 281 -12.74 -4.62 1.02
CA LEU A 281 -12.54 -3.74 -0.13
C LEU A 281 -11.12 -3.19 -0.20
N MET A 282 -10.49 -2.86 0.94
CA MET A 282 -9.09 -2.44 0.96
C MET A 282 -8.16 -3.57 0.54
N PHE A 283 -8.39 -4.80 0.98
CA PHE A 283 -7.65 -5.98 0.51
C PHE A 283 -7.75 -6.13 -1.01
N LEU A 284 -8.97 -6.11 -1.56
CA LEU A 284 -9.19 -6.23 -3.01
C LEU A 284 -8.65 -5.04 -3.79
N SER A 285 -8.74 -3.83 -3.24
CA SER A 285 -8.14 -2.63 -3.84
C SER A 285 -6.61 -2.74 -3.91
N GLY A 286 -5.98 -3.21 -2.84
CA GLY A 286 -4.55 -3.51 -2.83
C GLY A 286 -4.19 -4.57 -3.87
N PHE A 287 -4.96 -5.66 -3.92
CA PHE A 287 -4.79 -6.75 -4.87
C PHE A 287 -4.78 -6.24 -6.32
N VAL A 288 -5.80 -5.47 -6.71
CA VAL A 288 -5.93 -4.94 -8.08
C VAL A 288 -4.88 -3.88 -8.38
N LEU A 289 -4.54 -3.02 -7.41
CA LEU A 289 -3.58 -1.95 -7.60
C LEU A 289 -2.16 -2.50 -7.82
N TYR A 290 -1.66 -3.28 -6.86
CA TYR A 290 -0.28 -3.76 -6.89
C TYR A 290 -0.08 -4.91 -7.88
N GLY A 291 -1.11 -5.75 -8.07
CA GLY A 291 -1.09 -6.74 -9.12
C GLY A 291 -0.93 -6.14 -10.52
N ALA A 292 -1.57 -5.00 -10.76
CA ALA A 292 -1.41 -4.31 -12.04
C ALA A 292 -0.11 -3.47 -12.11
N LEU A 293 0.46 -3.02 -10.99
CA LEU A 293 1.81 -2.45 -10.96
C LEU A 293 2.88 -3.48 -11.36
N LEU A 294 2.61 -4.76 -11.20
CA LEU A 294 3.42 -5.84 -11.77
C LEU A 294 3.10 -6.04 -13.26
N LEU A 295 1.81 -6.20 -13.58
CA LEU A 295 1.37 -6.72 -14.89
C LEU A 295 1.50 -5.71 -16.03
N VAL A 296 1.16 -4.43 -15.80
CA VAL A 296 1.12 -3.41 -16.87
C VAL A 296 2.52 -3.08 -17.41
N PRO A 297 3.55 -2.86 -16.58
CA PRO A 297 4.92 -2.65 -17.08
C PRO A 297 5.44 -3.85 -17.87
N LEU A 298 5.23 -5.07 -17.36
CA LEU A 298 5.64 -6.29 -18.05
C LEU A 298 4.94 -6.44 -19.40
N TYR A 299 3.65 -6.10 -19.51
CA TYR A 299 2.94 -6.10 -20.78
C TYR A 299 3.58 -5.16 -21.80
N PHE A 300 3.92 -3.93 -21.40
CA PHE A 300 4.58 -2.99 -22.30
C PHE A 300 5.97 -3.45 -22.70
N GLN A 301 6.73 -4.07 -21.81
CA GLN A 301 8.09 -4.54 -22.11
C GLN A 301 8.10 -5.86 -22.88
N ASP A 302 7.28 -6.85 -22.51
CA ASP A 302 7.33 -8.21 -23.09
C ASP A 302 6.51 -8.33 -24.37
N VAL A 303 5.33 -7.68 -24.44
CA VAL A 303 4.42 -7.80 -25.57
C VAL A 303 4.64 -6.69 -26.60
N ARG A 304 4.92 -5.47 -26.12
CA ARG A 304 5.07 -4.29 -26.98
C ARG A 304 6.54 -3.97 -27.30
N GLY A 305 7.49 -4.62 -26.60
CA GLY A 305 8.93 -4.43 -26.82
C GLY A 305 9.44 -3.04 -26.43
N HIS A 306 8.73 -2.33 -25.54
CA HIS A 306 9.15 -1.00 -25.11
C HIS A 306 10.30 -1.08 -24.12
N ASP A 307 11.19 -0.08 -24.22
CA ASP A 307 12.23 0.16 -23.23
C ASP A 307 11.63 0.63 -21.89
N PRO A 308 12.40 0.58 -20.79
CA PRO A 308 11.94 1.00 -19.47
C PRO A 308 11.47 2.45 -19.41
N LEU A 309 12.11 3.38 -20.12
CA LEU A 309 11.76 4.79 -20.13
C LEU A 309 10.37 5.02 -20.77
N ARG A 310 10.16 4.45 -21.96
CA ARG A 310 8.88 4.52 -22.65
C ARG A 310 7.77 3.85 -21.84
N THR A 311 8.08 2.72 -21.20
CA THR A 311 7.15 2.06 -20.26
C THR A 311 6.77 2.99 -19.11
N GLY A 312 7.73 3.65 -18.47
CA GLY A 312 7.49 4.61 -17.39
C GLY A 312 6.62 5.79 -17.82
N LEU A 313 6.89 6.34 -19.02
CA LEU A 313 6.08 7.41 -19.61
C LEU A 313 4.63 6.96 -19.87
N LEU A 314 4.44 5.74 -20.38
CA LEU A 314 3.11 5.17 -20.64
C LEU A 314 2.33 4.83 -19.36
N LEU A 315 2.99 4.68 -18.21
CA LEU A 315 2.38 4.49 -16.89
C LEU A 315 1.99 5.81 -16.21
N ALA A 316 2.66 6.92 -16.51
CA ALA A 316 2.38 8.22 -15.91
C ALA A 316 0.89 8.67 -16.01
N PRO A 317 0.16 8.41 -17.12
CA PRO A 317 -1.27 8.70 -17.24
C PRO A 317 -2.12 8.09 -16.11
N GLN A 318 -1.77 6.90 -15.60
CA GLN A 318 -2.49 6.32 -14.46
C GLN A 318 -2.35 7.19 -13.20
N GLY A 319 -1.16 7.70 -12.93
CA GLY A 319 -0.92 8.61 -11.83
C GLY A 319 -1.71 9.92 -11.96
N ILE A 320 -1.78 10.49 -13.17
CA ILE A 320 -2.60 11.67 -13.46
C ILE A 320 -4.07 11.39 -13.14
N GLY A 321 -4.59 10.23 -13.55
CA GLY A 321 -5.95 9.80 -13.21
C GLY A 321 -6.20 9.77 -11.70
N VAL A 322 -5.26 9.20 -10.92
CA VAL A 322 -5.34 9.17 -9.44
C VAL A 322 -5.38 10.58 -8.86
N LEU A 323 -4.57 11.50 -9.37
CA LEU A 323 -4.56 12.90 -8.91
C LEU A 323 -5.90 13.59 -9.17
N LEU A 324 -6.44 13.46 -10.37
CA LEU A 324 -7.71 14.06 -10.78
C LEU A 324 -8.90 13.56 -9.94
N SER A 325 -8.88 12.28 -9.54
CA SER A 325 -9.98 11.69 -8.77
C SER A 325 -10.11 12.25 -7.36
N ARG A 326 -9.02 12.67 -6.73
CA ARG A 326 -9.03 13.03 -5.30
C ARG A 326 -9.83 14.29 -4.99
N GLY A 327 -9.79 15.29 -5.86
CA GLY A 327 -10.62 16.50 -5.72
C GLY A 327 -12.11 16.21 -5.81
N ALA A 328 -12.49 15.27 -6.66
CA ALA A 328 -13.88 14.89 -6.87
C ALA A 328 -14.40 13.88 -5.85
N ALA A 329 -13.58 12.90 -5.44
CA ALA A 329 -14.00 11.78 -4.61
C ALA A 329 -14.53 12.23 -3.23
N GLY A 330 -13.86 13.16 -2.57
CA GLY A 330 -14.29 13.67 -1.26
C GLY A 330 -15.66 14.35 -1.32
N SER A 331 -15.78 15.37 -2.17
CA SER A 331 -17.03 16.13 -2.34
C SER A 331 -18.19 15.28 -2.85
N LEU A 332 -17.89 14.30 -3.70
CA LEU A 332 -18.90 13.39 -4.23
C LEU A 332 -19.37 12.40 -3.17
N THR A 333 -18.46 11.92 -2.31
CA THR A 333 -18.81 11.04 -1.18
C THR A 333 -19.79 11.72 -0.23
N ASP A 334 -19.60 13.01 0.05
CA ASP A 334 -20.51 13.78 0.91
C ASP A 334 -21.90 13.96 0.27
N ARG A 335 -21.99 14.02 -1.07
CA ARG A 335 -23.23 14.26 -1.81
C ARG A 335 -24.05 13.00 -2.07
N ILE A 336 -23.39 11.96 -2.61
CA ILE A 336 -24.10 10.75 -3.07
C ILE A 336 -23.82 9.51 -2.23
N GLY A 337 -22.93 9.63 -1.22
CA GLY A 337 -22.56 8.56 -0.32
C GLY A 337 -21.42 7.64 -0.84
N PRO A 338 -20.75 6.93 0.09
CA PRO A 338 -19.55 6.14 -0.22
C PRO A 338 -19.84 4.98 -1.18
N ARG A 339 -21.00 4.32 -1.08
CA ARG A 339 -21.39 3.19 -1.95
C ARG A 339 -21.25 3.53 -3.42
N TRP A 340 -21.85 4.63 -3.86
CA TRP A 340 -21.91 4.98 -5.27
C TRP A 340 -20.57 5.50 -5.79
N VAL A 341 -19.80 6.22 -4.95
CA VAL A 341 -18.46 6.70 -5.32
C VAL A 341 -17.50 5.53 -5.50
N VAL A 342 -17.52 4.57 -4.56
CA VAL A 342 -16.66 3.38 -4.63
C VAL A 342 -17.08 2.47 -5.80
N ALA A 343 -18.38 2.22 -5.97
CA ALA A 343 -18.88 1.40 -7.06
C ALA A 343 -18.54 2.01 -8.44
N THR A 344 -18.76 3.32 -8.62
CA THR A 344 -18.40 4.03 -9.87
C THR A 344 -16.88 4.01 -10.07
N GLY A 345 -16.08 4.22 -8.99
CA GLY A 345 -14.62 4.14 -9.06
C GLY A 345 -14.14 2.77 -9.52
N LEU A 346 -14.67 1.69 -8.97
CA LEU A 346 -14.34 0.31 -9.37
C LEU A 346 -14.83 0.00 -10.80
N ALA A 347 -16.00 0.49 -11.21
CA ALA A 347 -16.50 0.35 -12.58
C ALA A 347 -15.57 1.06 -13.57
N LEU A 348 -15.09 2.26 -13.25
CA LEU A 348 -14.11 2.99 -14.07
C LEU A 348 -12.76 2.27 -14.08
N ALA A 349 -12.31 1.71 -12.95
CA ALA A 349 -11.08 0.91 -12.91
C ALA A 349 -11.19 -0.33 -13.79
N ALA A 350 -12.35 -1.00 -13.80
CA ALA A 350 -12.63 -2.11 -14.70
C ALA A 350 -12.66 -1.66 -16.17
N ALA A 351 -13.38 -0.57 -16.49
CA ALA A 351 -13.44 0.00 -17.84
C ALA A 351 -12.04 0.38 -18.36
N GLY A 352 -11.18 0.96 -17.51
CA GLY A 352 -9.79 1.25 -17.87
C GLY A 352 -8.88 0.03 -17.94
N THR A 353 -9.25 -1.11 -17.34
CA THR A 353 -8.52 -2.38 -17.48
C THR A 353 -8.95 -3.17 -18.73
N LEU A 354 -10.19 -3.02 -19.17
CA LEU A 354 -10.77 -3.75 -20.30
C LEU A 354 -9.98 -3.62 -21.62
N PRO A 355 -9.48 -2.43 -22.03
CA PRO A 355 -8.67 -2.33 -23.22
C PRO A 355 -7.42 -3.21 -23.20
N PHE A 356 -6.79 -3.42 -22.02
CA PHE A 356 -5.64 -4.32 -21.87
C PHE A 356 -6.04 -5.80 -22.02
N ALA A 357 -7.21 -6.19 -21.54
CA ALA A 357 -7.75 -7.54 -21.71
C ALA A 357 -8.11 -7.86 -23.16
N LEU A 358 -8.37 -6.84 -23.98
CA LEU A 358 -8.70 -6.95 -25.41
C LEU A 358 -7.51 -6.60 -26.31
N ALA A 359 -6.42 -6.06 -25.75
CA ALA A 359 -5.30 -5.54 -26.51
C ALA A 359 -4.59 -6.61 -27.33
N GLY A 360 -4.26 -6.29 -28.57
CA GLY A 360 -3.33 -6.98 -29.42
C GLY A 360 -2.05 -6.16 -29.61
N VAL A 361 -1.10 -6.72 -30.39
CA VAL A 361 0.18 -6.06 -30.68
C VAL A 361 -0.03 -4.70 -31.39
N GLY A 362 -1.10 -4.53 -32.18
CA GLY A 362 -1.40 -3.31 -32.93
C GLY A 362 -2.29 -2.30 -32.22
N THR A 363 -2.69 -2.53 -30.95
CA THR A 363 -3.56 -1.58 -30.22
C THR A 363 -2.85 -0.25 -30.01
N SER A 364 -3.52 0.88 -30.33
CA SER A 364 -2.95 2.22 -30.18
C SER A 364 -2.51 2.51 -28.73
N GLU A 365 -1.31 3.05 -28.57
CA GLU A 365 -0.78 3.46 -27.26
C GLU A 365 -1.61 4.57 -26.61
N TRP A 366 -2.20 5.45 -27.43
CA TRP A 366 -3.10 6.51 -26.95
C TRP A 366 -4.37 5.95 -26.30
N VAL A 367 -4.89 4.85 -26.86
CA VAL A 367 -6.04 4.13 -26.25
C VAL A 367 -5.65 3.54 -24.91
N LEU A 368 -4.47 2.92 -24.82
CA LEU A 368 -3.96 2.33 -23.58
C LEU A 368 -3.63 3.42 -22.55
N ALA A 369 -3.04 4.54 -22.97
CA ALA A 369 -2.78 5.68 -22.08
C ALA A 369 -4.09 6.29 -21.54
N ALA A 370 -5.08 6.51 -22.39
CA ALA A 370 -6.41 6.98 -21.97
C ALA A 370 -7.09 5.98 -21.02
N ALA A 371 -6.96 4.70 -21.29
CA ALA A 371 -7.44 3.63 -20.41
C ALA A 371 -6.77 3.67 -19.03
N LEU A 372 -5.46 3.96 -18.97
CA LEU A 372 -4.74 4.12 -17.70
C LEU A 372 -5.19 5.37 -16.92
N VAL A 373 -5.52 6.50 -17.60
CA VAL A 373 -6.12 7.67 -16.93
C VAL A 373 -7.44 7.28 -16.28
N VAL A 374 -8.34 6.62 -17.03
CA VAL A 374 -9.66 6.18 -16.54
C VAL A 374 -9.49 5.20 -15.38
N ARG A 375 -8.58 4.25 -15.50
CA ARG A 375 -8.25 3.27 -14.46
C ARG A 375 -7.71 3.96 -13.20
N GLY A 376 -6.76 4.88 -13.37
CA GLY A 376 -6.18 5.64 -12.27
C GLY A 376 -7.22 6.48 -11.54
N PHE A 377 -8.09 7.17 -12.29
CA PHE A 377 -9.21 7.93 -11.72
C PHE A 377 -10.12 7.02 -10.88
N GLY A 378 -10.49 5.86 -11.42
CA GLY A 378 -11.30 4.88 -10.70
C GLY A 378 -10.67 4.43 -9.39
N LEU A 379 -9.41 3.99 -9.41
CA LEU A 379 -8.70 3.51 -8.22
C LEU A 379 -8.48 4.62 -7.17
N GLY A 380 -8.18 5.84 -7.61
CA GLY A 380 -8.01 6.99 -6.71
C GLY A 380 -9.31 7.38 -5.99
N ALA A 381 -10.46 7.20 -6.64
CA ALA A 381 -11.76 7.48 -6.07
C ALA A 381 -12.20 6.47 -4.99
N VAL A 382 -11.63 5.26 -4.95
CA VAL A 382 -12.02 4.19 -4.03
C VAL A 382 -11.46 4.38 -2.63
N THR A 383 -10.20 4.75 -2.51
CA THR A 383 -9.43 4.61 -1.26
C THR A 383 -9.98 5.47 -0.12
N LEU A 384 -10.24 6.76 -0.37
CA LEU A 384 -10.68 7.70 0.68
C LEU A 384 -12.07 7.36 1.23
N PRO A 385 -13.11 7.12 0.39
CA PRO A 385 -14.44 6.76 0.90
C PRO A 385 -14.45 5.46 1.68
N VAL A 386 -13.67 4.46 1.25
CA VAL A 386 -13.59 3.17 1.95
C VAL A 386 -12.94 3.33 3.33
N PHE A 387 -11.85 4.12 3.45
CA PHE A 387 -11.28 4.43 4.76
C PHE A 387 -12.27 5.16 5.67
N ALA A 388 -12.99 6.16 5.16
CA ALA A 388 -13.97 6.89 5.96
C ALA A 388 -15.09 5.97 6.47
N THR A 389 -15.61 5.09 5.59
CA THR A 389 -16.66 4.14 5.94
C THR A 389 -16.18 3.03 6.90
N ALA A 390 -14.89 2.68 6.88
CA ALA A 390 -14.33 1.71 7.81
C ALA A 390 -14.49 2.15 9.28
N TYR A 391 -14.53 3.45 9.53
CA TYR A 391 -14.63 3.99 10.89
C TYR A 391 -16.09 4.25 11.35
N GLU A 392 -17.06 4.10 10.45
CA GLU A 392 -18.47 4.28 10.79
C GLU A 392 -18.97 3.18 11.76
N GLY A 393 -19.54 3.61 12.87
CA GLY A 393 -20.06 2.71 13.90
C GLY A 393 -19.01 2.17 14.87
N LEU A 394 -17.78 2.66 14.81
CA LEU A 394 -16.73 2.37 15.77
C LEU A 394 -16.61 3.48 16.81
N ASP A 395 -16.26 3.10 18.04
CA ASP A 395 -15.90 4.04 19.09
C ASP A 395 -14.59 4.76 18.75
N ARG A 396 -14.42 6.00 19.23
CA ARG A 396 -13.20 6.79 19.00
C ARG A 396 -11.92 6.06 19.42
N ALA A 397 -11.99 5.26 20.49
CA ALA A 397 -10.86 4.46 20.98
C ALA A 397 -10.45 3.32 20.01
N GLN A 398 -11.37 2.85 19.16
CA GLN A 398 -11.16 1.76 18.21
C GLN A 398 -10.61 2.22 16.85
N ILE A 399 -10.69 3.53 16.55
CA ILE A 399 -10.28 4.08 15.25
C ILE A 399 -8.79 3.82 14.93
N PRO A 400 -7.84 3.94 15.86
CA PRO A 400 -6.44 3.63 15.59
C PRO A 400 -6.25 2.18 15.14
N ASP A 401 -6.82 1.21 15.85
CA ASP A 401 -6.74 -0.22 15.51
C ASP A 401 -7.40 -0.51 14.15
N ALA A 402 -8.57 0.07 13.91
CA ALA A 402 -9.27 -0.04 12.63
C ALA A 402 -8.43 0.49 11.47
N SER A 403 -7.74 1.62 11.65
CA SER A 403 -6.85 2.20 10.65
C SER A 403 -5.65 1.28 10.34
N ILE A 404 -5.06 0.71 11.37
CA ILE A 404 -3.95 -0.24 11.26
C ILE A 404 -4.38 -1.47 10.45
N ILE A 405 -5.50 -2.10 10.84
CA ILE A 405 -6.02 -3.31 10.18
C ILE A 405 -6.34 -3.04 8.71
N THR A 406 -7.02 -1.93 8.43
CA THR A 406 -7.43 -1.56 7.06
C THR A 406 -6.23 -1.33 6.15
N ARG A 407 -5.19 -0.65 6.65
CA ARG A 407 -3.93 -0.43 5.90
C ARG A 407 -3.13 -1.70 5.71
N ALA A 408 -2.98 -2.50 6.76
CA ALA A 408 -2.30 -3.79 6.68
C ALA A 408 -3.01 -4.70 5.66
N SER A 409 -4.34 -4.74 5.67
CA SER A 409 -5.14 -5.49 4.71
C SER A 409 -4.89 -5.06 3.27
N GLN A 410 -4.74 -3.75 3.00
CA GLN A 410 -4.40 -3.26 1.66
C GLN A 410 -3.02 -3.73 1.20
N GLN A 411 -2.02 -3.72 2.07
CA GLN A 411 -0.66 -4.16 1.72
C GLN A 411 -0.59 -5.69 1.53
N VAL A 412 -1.24 -6.44 2.42
CA VAL A 412 -1.35 -7.90 2.29
C VAL A 412 -2.12 -8.26 1.01
N GLY A 413 -3.23 -7.56 0.73
CA GLY A 413 -3.95 -7.69 -0.53
C GLY A 413 -3.06 -7.45 -1.75
N GLY A 414 -2.19 -6.44 -1.69
CA GLY A 414 -1.20 -6.14 -2.73
C GLY A 414 -0.19 -7.27 -2.93
N SER A 415 0.29 -7.87 -1.84
CA SER A 415 1.19 -9.03 -1.90
C SER A 415 0.51 -10.23 -2.58
N PHE A 416 -0.74 -10.52 -2.20
CA PHE A 416 -1.53 -11.57 -2.85
C PHE A 416 -1.80 -11.25 -4.32
N GLY A 417 -2.12 -9.98 -4.65
CA GLY A 417 -2.40 -9.54 -6.01
C GLY A 417 -1.20 -9.76 -6.94
N SER A 418 -0.01 -9.33 -6.53
CA SER A 418 1.21 -9.55 -7.31
C SER A 418 1.54 -11.05 -7.44
N ALA A 419 1.43 -11.83 -6.37
CA ALA A 419 1.72 -13.27 -6.39
C ALA A 419 0.73 -14.05 -7.27
N VAL A 420 -0.58 -13.81 -7.11
CA VAL A 420 -1.62 -14.52 -7.88
C VAL A 420 -1.56 -14.15 -9.35
N LEU A 421 -1.42 -12.87 -9.70
CA LEU A 421 -1.36 -12.46 -11.10
C LEU A 421 -0.06 -12.90 -11.77
N ALA A 422 1.08 -12.93 -11.06
CA ALA A 422 2.30 -13.52 -11.58
C ALA A 422 2.13 -15.03 -11.84
N LEU A 423 1.53 -15.78 -10.90
CA LEU A 423 1.23 -17.19 -11.07
C LEU A 423 0.33 -17.44 -12.29
N ILE A 424 -0.75 -16.67 -12.44
CA ILE A 424 -1.63 -16.79 -13.60
C ILE A 424 -0.87 -16.49 -14.90
N LEU A 425 -0.05 -15.44 -14.92
CA LEU A 425 0.73 -15.05 -16.10
C LEU A 425 1.69 -16.17 -16.52
N THR A 426 2.43 -16.74 -15.57
CA THR A 426 3.46 -17.76 -15.85
C THR A 426 2.86 -19.15 -16.14
N SER A 427 1.63 -19.40 -15.70
CA SER A 427 0.89 -20.64 -16.06
C SER A 427 0.30 -20.63 -17.47
N GLN A 428 0.34 -19.49 -18.16
CA GLN A 428 -0.21 -19.33 -19.50
C GLN A 428 0.89 -19.48 -20.58
N VAL A 429 0.43 -19.66 -21.83
CA VAL A 429 1.33 -19.60 -22.99
C VAL A 429 1.97 -18.22 -23.07
N ALA A 430 3.28 -18.18 -23.29
CA ALA A 430 4.04 -16.93 -23.39
C ALA A 430 3.48 -15.98 -24.47
N GLY A 431 3.54 -14.68 -24.22
CA GLY A 431 3.13 -13.64 -25.16
C GLY A 431 1.78 -13.00 -24.86
N ALA A 432 1.22 -12.29 -25.83
CA ALA A 432 0.03 -11.45 -25.66
C ALA A 432 -1.21 -12.20 -25.11
N ALA A 433 -1.35 -13.47 -25.44
CA ALA A 433 -2.49 -14.29 -24.99
C ALA A 433 -2.47 -14.50 -23.46
N GLY A 434 -1.30 -14.77 -22.87
CA GLY A 434 -1.13 -14.93 -21.43
C GLY A 434 -1.48 -13.64 -20.68
N TYR A 435 -1.00 -12.49 -21.18
CA TYR A 435 -1.34 -11.18 -20.60
C TYR A 435 -2.84 -10.88 -20.68
N ARG A 436 -3.49 -11.17 -21.81
CA ARG A 436 -4.94 -11.00 -21.96
C ARG A 436 -5.72 -11.81 -20.92
N THR A 437 -5.38 -13.09 -20.75
CA THR A 437 -6.00 -13.96 -19.74
C THR A 437 -5.80 -13.39 -18.34
N THR A 438 -4.60 -12.91 -18.01
CA THR A 438 -4.30 -12.34 -16.69
C THR A 438 -5.04 -11.02 -16.45
N PHE A 439 -5.25 -10.19 -17.48
CA PHE A 439 -6.09 -9.00 -17.37
C PHE A 439 -7.58 -9.35 -17.19
N TRP A 440 -8.09 -10.43 -17.79
CA TRP A 440 -9.44 -10.92 -17.52
C TRP A 440 -9.61 -11.35 -16.06
N TRP A 441 -8.61 -12.00 -15.47
CA TRP A 441 -8.62 -12.30 -14.03
C TRP A 441 -8.60 -11.03 -13.18
N THR A 442 -7.82 -10.02 -13.57
CA THR A 442 -7.82 -8.73 -12.90
C THR A 442 -9.21 -8.07 -12.93
N LEU A 443 -9.91 -8.16 -14.07
CA LEU A 443 -11.30 -7.71 -14.21
C LEU A 443 -12.25 -8.50 -13.32
N ALA A 444 -12.09 -9.82 -13.23
CA ALA A 444 -12.90 -10.67 -12.35
C ALA A 444 -12.76 -10.27 -10.89
N PHE A 445 -11.53 -10.05 -10.40
CA PHE A 445 -11.29 -9.57 -9.04
C PHE A 445 -11.85 -8.15 -8.81
N THR A 446 -11.77 -7.28 -9.82
CA THR A 446 -12.37 -5.94 -9.74
C THR A 446 -13.91 -6.02 -9.70
N ALA A 447 -14.51 -6.96 -10.43
CA ALA A 447 -15.96 -7.21 -10.37
C ALA A 447 -16.40 -7.73 -9.00
N VAL A 448 -15.62 -8.62 -8.36
CA VAL A 448 -15.87 -9.05 -6.98
C VAL A 448 -15.83 -7.85 -6.03
N ALA A 449 -14.83 -6.97 -6.18
CA ALA A 449 -14.76 -5.75 -5.39
C ALA A 449 -15.96 -4.83 -5.63
N LEU A 450 -16.42 -4.70 -6.89
CA LEU A 450 -17.60 -3.91 -7.26
C LEU A 450 -18.87 -4.46 -6.59
N VAL A 451 -19.09 -5.76 -6.63
CA VAL A 451 -20.24 -6.40 -5.96
C VAL A 451 -20.18 -6.17 -4.45
N LEU A 452 -18.99 -6.28 -3.85
CA LEU A 452 -18.80 -6.03 -2.43
C LEU A 452 -19.05 -4.55 -2.07
N ALA A 453 -18.68 -3.61 -2.94
CA ALA A 453 -18.92 -2.18 -2.75
C ALA A 453 -20.40 -1.82 -2.63
N LEU A 454 -21.30 -2.61 -3.25
CA LEU A 454 -22.75 -2.43 -3.13
C LEU A 454 -23.28 -2.70 -1.71
N ARG A 455 -22.48 -3.34 -0.84
CA ARG A 455 -22.81 -3.54 0.58
C ARG A 455 -22.45 -2.35 1.46
N LEU A 456 -21.71 -1.36 0.95
CA LEU A 456 -21.41 -0.13 1.69
C LEU A 456 -22.69 0.66 1.99
N PRO A 457 -22.70 1.49 3.06
CA PRO A 457 -23.84 2.36 3.37
C PRO A 457 -24.06 3.37 2.25
N THR A 458 -25.33 3.74 2.03
CA THR A 458 -25.72 4.72 1.00
C THR A 458 -25.50 6.17 1.42
N ARG A 459 -25.41 6.44 2.71
CA ARG A 459 -25.15 7.78 3.29
C ARG A 459 -24.22 7.62 4.49
N THR A 460 -23.25 8.51 4.61
CA THR A 460 -22.48 8.65 5.85
C THR A 460 -23.41 9.18 6.94
N ARG A 461 -23.53 8.48 8.06
CA ARG A 461 -24.21 9.02 9.25
C ARG A 461 -23.34 10.17 9.76
N ARG A 462 -23.83 11.42 9.66
CA ARG A 462 -23.23 12.53 10.42
C ARG A 462 -23.31 12.17 11.91
N PRO A 463 -22.20 12.31 12.67
CA PRO A 463 -22.28 12.21 14.12
C PRO A 463 -23.38 13.18 14.59
N ALA A 464 -24.29 12.71 15.47
CA ALA A 464 -25.23 13.59 16.12
C ALA A 464 -24.42 14.68 16.84
N PRO A 465 -24.84 15.97 16.78
CA PRO A 465 -24.21 17.01 17.58
C PRO A 465 -24.28 16.55 19.03
N ALA A 466 -23.13 16.56 19.72
CA ALA A 466 -23.06 16.29 21.15
C ALA A 466 -23.93 17.33 21.82
N GLY A 467 -25.07 16.89 22.41
CA GLY A 467 -25.96 17.69 23.22
C GLY A 467 -25.34 18.08 24.55
#